data_bcb444a36a955fc88e390d5561ba5428
#
_entry.id   bcb444a36a955fc88e390d5561ba5428
#
_cell.length_a   1.000
_cell.length_b   1.000
_cell.length_c   1.000
_cell.angle_alpha   90.00
_cell.angle_beta   90.00
_cell.angle_gamma   90.00
#
_symmetry.space_group_name_H-M   'P 1'
#
loop_
_entity.id
_entity.type
_entity.pdbx_description
1 polymer ?
#
loop_
_entity_poly.entity_id
_entity_poly.type
_entity_poly.pdbx_seq_one_letter_code
_entity_poly.pdbx_strand_id
1 'polypeptide(L)'
;MSFLDFTDQVVLVTGASSGIGAAAAVGFAEAGATVALHYHHNEEGAEHTKNAVLSAGGRSSVHQADLARPESAGALVDAVLERYGRIDVLVNNAGDLVKREAVVDVSDEEFHRIIDVNLTSVFAMSRRVVPVFRAQGGGAIINVTSIAGRHGGGGGSVVYATSKGAVSTFTRGLAKEPAPEGIRVNAISPGVIKTPFHDRHTGDEQMQGMLATIPMGRAGTPHECVGTILYLASPAMSSYVTGQIVEVNGGQLMP
;
A
#
# COMPACT_ATOMS: atom_id res chain seq x y z
N MET A 1 -0.33 27.97 4.71
CA MET A 1 -0.64 26.73 3.97
C MET A 1 -0.11 25.55 4.77
N SER A 2 -0.94 24.56 5.03
CA SER A 2 -0.48 23.31 5.63
C SER A 2 0.37 22.56 4.57
N PHE A 3 1.52 22.03 4.96
CA PHE A 3 2.35 21.20 4.07
C PHE A 3 1.68 19.87 3.72
N LEU A 4 0.75 19.42 4.56
CA LEU A 4 -0.08 18.24 4.36
C LEU A 4 -1.52 18.71 4.11
N ASP A 5 -1.79 19.17 2.91
CA ASP A 5 -3.11 19.59 2.45
C ASP A 5 -3.45 18.80 1.18
N PHE A 6 -4.49 17.96 1.28
CA PHE A 6 -5.03 17.16 0.19
C PHE A 6 -6.46 17.59 -0.17
N THR A 7 -6.85 18.82 0.19
CA THR A 7 -8.15 19.39 -0.19
C THR A 7 -8.33 19.29 -1.72
N ASP A 8 -9.53 18.90 -2.14
CA ASP A 8 -9.90 18.67 -3.54
C ASP A 8 -9.14 17.53 -4.27
N GLN A 9 -8.34 16.76 -3.55
CA GLN A 9 -7.69 15.56 -4.09
C GLN A 9 -8.50 14.30 -3.81
N VAL A 10 -8.45 13.36 -4.76
CA VAL A 10 -9.03 12.02 -4.64
C VAL A 10 -7.91 11.00 -4.48
N VAL A 11 -7.97 10.25 -3.40
CA VAL A 11 -7.00 9.22 -3.04
C VAL A 11 -7.64 7.84 -3.14
N LEU A 12 -7.08 6.96 -3.96
CA LEU A 12 -7.48 5.56 -4.03
C LEU A 12 -6.54 4.72 -3.17
N VAL A 13 -7.09 4.06 -2.14
CA VAL A 13 -6.32 3.18 -1.25
C VAL A 13 -6.77 1.74 -1.44
N THR A 14 -5.87 0.87 -1.91
CA THR A 14 -6.16 -0.54 -2.04
C THR A 14 -5.94 -1.29 -0.72
N GLY A 15 -6.79 -2.28 -0.40
CA GLY A 15 -6.73 -3.02 0.87
C GLY A 15 -7.00 -2.12 2.09
N ALA A 16 -7.97 -1.22 1.97
CA ALA A 16 -8.30 -0.21 2.98
C ALA A 16 -9.25 -0.71 4.08
N SER A 17 -9.58 -2.00 4.12
CA SER A 17 -10.49 -2.55 5.14
C SER A 17 -9.83 -2.81 6.49
N SER A 18 -8.52 -2.69 6.62
CA SER A 18 -7.79 -2.87 7.88
C SER A 18 -6.35 -2.38 7.81
N GLY A 19 -5.65 -2.41 8.94
CA GLY A 19 -4.20 -2.22 9.04
C GLY A 19 -3.71 -0.89 8.47
N ILE A 20 -2.59 -0.94 7.72
CA ILE A 20 -1.94 0.26 7.18
C ILE A 20 -2.85 0.99 6.18
N GLY A 21 -3.60 0.25 5.34
CA GLY A 21 -4.51 0.86 4.37
C GLY A 21 -5.64 1.65 5.02
N ALA A 22 -6.25 1.10 6.07
CA ALA A 22 -7.29 1.80 6.83
C ALA A 22 -6.73 3.04 7.52
N ALA A 23 -5.58 2.93 8.18
CA ALA A 23 -4.94 4.08 8.83
C ALA A 23 -4.54 5.18 7.84
N ALA A 24 -4.01 4.79 6.66
CA ALA A 24 -3.67 5.75 5.60
C ALA A 24 -4.92 6.48 5.09
N ALA A 25 -6.03 5.75 4.89
CA ALA A 25 -7.30 6.34 4.46
C ALA A 25 -7.80 7.42 5.42
N VAL A 26 -7.76 7.15 6.73
CA VAL A 26 -8.13 8.14 7.76
C VAL A 26 -7.16 9.33 7.73
N GLY A 27 -5.85 9.10 7.68
CA GLY A 27 -4.86 10.18 7.63
C GLY A 27 -5.00 11.09 6.41
N PHE A 28 -5.35 10.55 5.23
CA PHE A 28 -5.67 11.37 4.07
C PHE A 28 -6.95 12.19 4.26
N ALA A 29 -7.96 11.62 4.92
CA ALA A 29 -9.19 12.34 5.23
C ALA A 29 -8.96 13.49 6.22
N GLU A 30 -8.17 13.28 7.27
CA GLU A 30 -7.73 14.31 8.21
C GLU A 30 -6.97 15.45 7.51
N ALA A 31 -6.29 15.13 6.40
CA ALA A 31 -5.59 16.09 5.55
C ALA A 31 -6.47 16.68 4.43
N GLY A 32 -7.79 16.46 4.45
CA GLY A 32 -8.77 17.08 3.56
C GLY A 32 -9.12 16.30 2.28
N ALA A 33 -8.55 15.11 2.07
CA ALA A 33 -8.81 14.31 0.86
C ALA A 33 -10.21 13.69 0.82
N THR A 34 -10.67 13.44 -0.41
CA THR A 34 -11.72 12.45 -0.68
C THR A 34 -11.07 11.08 -0.87
N VAL A 35 -11.53 10.04 -0.18
CA VAL A 35 -10.87 8.73 -0.17
C VAL A 35 -11.75 7.64 -0.76
N ALA A 36 -11.32 7.01 -1.85
CA ALA A 36 -11.90 5.80 -2.40
C ALA A 36 -11.23 4.57 -1.73
N LEU A 37 -12.02 3.78 -1.02
CA LEU A 37 -11.58 2.63 -0.23
C LEU A 37 -11.83 1.35 -1.02
N HIS A 38 -10.76 0.63 -1.36
CA HIS A 38 -10.92 -0.68 -1.95
C HIS A 38 -10.75 -1.78 -0.90
N TYR A 39 -11.59 -2.82 -1.00
CA TYR A 39 -11.48 -4.06 -0.24
C TYR A 39 -11.75 -5.28 -1.14
N HIS A 40 -11.39 -6.49 -0.65
CA HIS A 40 -11.71 -7.75 -1.35
C HIS A 40 -12.83 -8.52 -0.62
N HIS A 41 -12.56 -9.03 0.60
CA HIS A 41 -13.51 -9.88 1.35
C HIS A 41 -14.06 -9.21 2.61
N ASN A 42 -13.32 -8.28 3.22
CA ASN A 42 -13.69 -7.69 4.50
C ASN A 42 -14.51 -6.42 4.30
N GLU A 43 -15.79 -6.59 3.97
CA GLU A 43 -16.73 -5.49 3.78
C GLU A 43 -16.99 -4.72 5.09
N GLU A 44 -17.17 -5.42 6.20
CA GLU A 44 -17.39 -4.82 7.52
C GLU A 44 -16.24 -3.89 7.91
N GLY A 45 -14.99 -4.33 7.70
CA GLY A 45 -13.81 -3.51 7.95
C GLY A 45 -13.72 -2.30 7.01
N ALA A 46 -14.16 -2.45 5.75
CA ALA A 46 -14.19 -1.33 4.79
C ALA A 46 -15.24 -0.28 5.18
N GLU A 47 -16.44 -0.69 5.62
CA GLU A 47 -17.47 0.22 6.13
C GLU A 47 -17.03 0.87 7.45
N HIS A 48 -16.35 0.14 8.34
CA HIS A 48 -15.75 0.72 9.54
C HIS A 48 -14.74 1.83 9.19
N THR A 49 -13.85 1.56 8.25
CA THR A 49 -12.87 2.57 7.76
C THR A 49 -13.57 3.76 7.14
N LYS A 50 -14.61 3.54 6.33
CA LYS A 50 -15.42 4.62 5.75
C LYS A 50 -16.03 5.51 6.84
N ASN A 51 -16.60 4.91 7.89
CA ASN A 51 -17.18 5.66 9.00
C ASN A 51 -16.10 6.48 9.74
N ALA A 52 -14.88 5.95 9.91
CA ALA A 52 -13.76 6.68 10.47
C ALA A 52 -13.35 7.88 9.59
N VAL A 53 -13.29 7.69 8.26
CA VAL A 53 -13.02 8.77 7.29
C VAL A 53 -14.09 9.87 7.37
N LEU A 54 -15.37 9.50 7.45
CA LEU A 54 -16.47 10.47 7.59
C LEU A 54 -16.39 11.22 8.92
N SER A 55 -16.04 10.54 10.01
CA SER A 55 -15.85 11.14 11.34
C SER A 55 -14.66 12.10 11.39
N ALA A 56 -13.64 11.90 10.56
CA ALA A 56 -12.52 12.80 10.36
C ALA A 56 -12.86 14.03 9.46
N GLY A 57 -14.12 14.14 9.02
CA GLY A 57 -14.60 15.23 8.16
C GLY A 57 -14.37 15.02 6.66
N GLY A 58 -13.83 13.86 6.26
CA GLY A 58 -13.59 13.52 4.87
C GLY A 58 -14.82 13.01 4.13
N ARG A 59 -14.66 12.78 2.82
CA ARG A 59 -15.64 12.10 1.96
C ARG A 59 -15.08 10.75 1.54
N SER A 60 -15.94 9.72 1.42
CA SER A 60 -15.48 8.38 1.08
C SER A 60 -16.48 7.59 0.24
N SER A 61 -15.97 6.65 -0.52
CA SER A 61 -16.71 5.56 -1.16
C SER A 61 -16.00 4.22 -0.92
N VAL A 62 -16.75 3.14 -0.98
CA VAL A 62 -16.25 1.77 -0.81
C VAL A 62 -16.42 1.02 -2.12
N HIS A 63 -15.39 0.28 -2.53
CA HIS A 63 -15.33 -0.46 -3.78
C HIS A 63 -14.79 -1.87 -3.53
N GLN A 64 -15.55 -2.88 -3.94
CA GLN A 64 -15.12 -4.27 -3.88
C GLN A 64 -14.45 -4.69 -5.20
N ALA A 65 -13.29 -5.33 -5.11
CA ALA A 65 -12.64 -5.97 -6.25
C ALA A 65 -11.69 -7.09 -5.81
N ASP A 66 -11.47 -8.13 -6.62
CA ASP A 66 -10.36 -9.06 -6.45
C ASP A 66 -9.19 -8.60 -7.33
N LEU A 67 -8.22 -7.91 -6.75
CA LEU A 67 -7.06 -7.38 -7.48
C LEU A 67 -6.03 -8.46 -7.88
N ALA A 68 -6.18 -9.70 -7.42
CA ALA A 68 -5.45 -10.82 -8.00
C ALA A 68 -5.87 -11.12 -9.44
N ARG A 69 -6.98 -10.54 -9.89
CA ARG A 69 -7.45 -10.56 -11.28
C ARG A 69 -7.14 -9.22 -11.94
N PRO A 70 -6.21 -9.17 -12.91
CA PRO A 70 -5.75 -7.91 -13.50
C PRO A 70 -6.85 -7.05 -14.14
N GLU A 71 -7.91 -7.69 -14.66
CA GLU A 71 -9.07 -7.02 -15.24
C GLU A 71 -9.86 -6.19 -14.23
N SER A 72 -9.87 -6.61 -12.95
CA SER A 72 -10.57 -5.90 -11.87
C SER A 72 -9.96 -4.53 -11.56
N ALA A 73 -8.67 -4.35 -11.84
CA ALA A 73 -8.00 -3.06 -11.66
C ALA A 73 -8.59 -1.97 -12.57
N GLY A 74 -8.93 -2.33 -13.82
CA GLY A 74 -9.60 -1.41 -14.74
C GLY A 74 -10.95 -0.96 -14.22
N ALA A 75 -11.81 -1.93 -13.87
CA ALA A 75 -13.15 -1.66 -13.36
C ALA A 75 -13.14 -0.81 -12.08
N LEU A 76 -12.18 -1.06 -11.18
CA LEU A 76 -12.02 -0.27 -9.95
C LEU A 76 -11.66 1.19 -10.26
N VAL A 77 -10.68 1.42 -11.13
CA VAL A 77 -10.26 2.78 -11.52
C VAL A 77 -11.41 3.50 -12.23
N ASP A 78 -12.11 2.83 -13.14
CA ASP A 78 -13.24 3.41 -13.87
C ASP A 78 -14.38 3.82 -12.91
N ALA A 79 -14.72 2.98 -11.93
CA ALA A 79 -15.74 3.29 -10.92
C ALA A 79 -15.37 4.50 -10.04
N VAL A 80 -14.09 4.68 -9.71
CA VAL A 80 -13.62 5.86 -8.97
C VAL A 80 -13.68 7.11 -9.83
N LEU A 81 -13.27 7.01 -11.11
CA LEU A 81 -13.35 8.12 -12.06
C LEU A 81 -14.79 8.53 -12.37
N GLU A 82 -15.71 7.58 -12.53
CA GLU A 82 -17.14 7.88 -12.73
C GLU A 82 -17.70 8.64 -11.54
N ARG A 83 -17.29 8.31 -10.33
CA ARG A 83 -17.80 8.93 -9.10
C ARG A 83 -17.19 10.30 -8.81
N TYR A 84 -15.89 10.48 -9.05
CA TYR A 84 -15.14 11.66 -8.57
C TYR A 84 -14.48 12.48 -9.69
N GLY A 85 -14.43 11.95 -10.91
CA GLY A 85 -13.84 12.61 -12.07
C GLY A 85 -12.32 12.64 -12.11
N ARG A 86 -11.64 12.20 -11.02
CA ARG A 86 -10.19 12.26 -10.90
C ARG A 86 -9.63 11.22 -9.91
N ILE A 87 -8.35 10.97 -10.00
CA ILE A 87 -7.54 10.29 -8.99
C ILE A 87 -6.20 11.05 -8.92
N ASP A 88 -5.76 11.49 -7.75
CA ASP A 88 -4.52 12.24 -7.57
C ASP A 88 -3.42 11.40 -6.91
N VAL A 89 -3.84 10.46 -6.06
CA VAL A 89 -2.93 9.55 -5.35
C VAL A 89 -3.47 8.13 -5.43
N LEU A 90 -2.58 7.19 -5.76
CA LEU A 90 -2.81 5.76 -5.63
C LEU A 90 -1.93 5.20 -4.52
N VAL A 91 -2.54 4.58 -3.51
CA VAL A 91 -1.82 3.79 -2.50
C VAL A 91 -2.04 2.31 -2.79
N ASN A 92 -1.02 1.65 -3.35
CA ASN A 92 -0.98 0.20 -3.55
C ASN A 92 -0.60 -0.48 -2.24
N ASN A 93 -1.59 -0.73 -1.39
CA ASN A 93 -1.39 -1.36 -0.09
C ASN A 93 -1.95 -2.80 -0.03
N ALA A 94 -2.91 -3.16 -0.89
CA ALA A 94 -3.42 -4.53 -0.96
C ALA A 94 -2.28 -5.54 -1.09
N GLY A 95 -2.31 -6.59 -0.29
CA GLY A 95 -1.32 -7.66 -0.29
C GLY A 95 -1.56 -8.63 0.85
N ASP A 96 -1.14 -9.86 0.66
CA ASP A 96 -1.24 -10.90 1.68
C ASP A 96 -0.09 -11.90 1.54
N LEU A 97 0.24 -12.59 2.64
CA LEU A 97 1.20 -13.68 2.64
C LEU A 97 0.56 -14.97 2.10
N VAL A 98 -0.77 -15.05 2.17
CA VAL A 98 -1.62 -16.19 1.82
C VAL A 98 -1.35 -17.38 2.74
N LYS A 99 -0.15 -17.95 2.70
CA LYS A 99 0.26 -19.08 3.54
C LYS A 99 1.76 -19.00 3.84
N ARG A 100 2.14 -19.50 5.03
CA ARG A 100 3.55 -19.77 5.35
C ARG A 100 3.89 -21.20 5.02
N GLU A 101 4.85 -21.39 4.11
CA GLU A 101 5.24 -22.72 3.68
C GLU A 101 6.70 -22.74 3.20
N ALA A 102 7.41 -23.86 3.42
CA ALA A 102 8.75 -24.03 2.87
C ALA A 102 8.68 -24.07 1.33
N VAL A 103 9.68 -23.51 0.65
CA VAL A 103 9.67 -23.40 -0.83
C VAL A 103 9.41 -24.73 -1.53
N VAL A 104 9.90 -25.82 -0.97
CA VAL A 104 9.74 -27.17 -1.55
C VAL A 104 8.31 -27.69 -1.48
N ASP A 105 7.47 -27.11 -0.63
CA ASP A 105 6.10 -27.53 -0.38
C ASP A 105 5.07 -26.55 -1.00
N VAL A 106 5.51 -25.35 -1.43
CA VAL A 106 4.62 -24.36 -2.08
C VAL A 106 4.14 -24.92 -3.42
N SER A 107 2.83 -25.02 -3.58
CA SER A 107 2.23 -25.40 -4.86
C SER A 107 2.32 -24.27 -5.90
N ASP A 108 2.24 -24.59 -7.19
CA ASP A 108 2.20 -23.59 -8.26
C ASP A 108 1.00 -22.64 -8.09
N GLU A 109 -0.15 -23.14 -7.63
CA GLU A 109 -1.35 -22.33 -7.37
C GLU A 109 -1.11 -21.30 -6.26
N GLU A 110 -0.51 -21.72 -5.14
CA GLU A 110 -0.15 -20.83 -4.03
C GLU A 110 0.91 -19.80 -4.45
N PHE A 111 1.92 -20.23 -5.20
CA PHE A 111 2.92 -19.34 -5.79
C PHE A 111 2.25 -18.24 -6.62
N HIS A 112 1.42 -18.62 -7.59
CA HIS A 112 0.71 -17.66 -8.44
C HIS A 112 -0.20 -16.75 -7.61
N ARG A 113 -0.95 -17.29 -6.66
CA ARG A 113 -1.82 -16.49 -5.79
C ARG A 113 -1.04 -15.43 -5.01
N ILE A 114 0.13 -15.77 -4.45
CA ILE A 114 0.98 -14.82 -3.73
C ILE A 114 1.51 -13.73 -4.69
N ILE A 115 1.97 -14.11 -5.87
CA ILE A 115 2.46 -13.15 -6.88
C ILE A 115 1.32 -12.25 -7.35
N ASP A 116 0.15 -12.78 -7.61
CA ASP A 116 -0.98 -12.02 -8.15
C ASP A 116 -1.47 -10.97 -7.15
N VAL A 117 -1.67 -11.35 -5.89
CA VAL A 117 -2.16 -10.41 -4.89
C VAL A 117 -1.14 -9.33 -4.52
N ASN A 118 0.17 -9.60 -4.59
CA ASN A 118 1.21 -8.68 -4.12
C ASN A 118 1.93 -7.91 -5.24
N LEU A 119 2.07 -8.48 -6.43
CA LEU A 119 2.83 -7.89 -7.54
C LEU A 119 1.96 -7.58 -8.75
N THR A 120 1.20 -8.57 -9.27
CA THR A 120 0.34 -8.38 -10.44
C THR A 120 -0.70 -7.30 -10.18
N SER A 121 -1.27 -7.23 -8.97
CA SER A 121 -2.19 -6.18 -8.53
C SER A 121 -1.56 -4.78 -8.61
N VAL A 122 -0.34 -4.61 -8.09
CA VAL A 122 0.41 -3.34 -8.12
C VAL A 122 0.68 -2.91 -9.55
N PHE A 123 1.12 -3.84 -10.41
CA PHE A 123 1.34 -3.59 -11.81
C PHE A 123 0.04 -3.17 -12.52
N ALA A 124 -1.05 -3.92 -12.35
CA ALA A 124 -2.32 -3.67 -13.00
C ALA A 124 -2.92 -2.32 -12.61
N MET A 125 -2.92 -1.99 -11.31
CA MET A 125 -3.37 -0.70 -10.79
C MET A 125 -2.52 0.45 -11.33
N SER A 126 -1.20 0.33 -11.27
CA SER A 126 -0.28 1.37 -11.75
C SER A 126 -0.43 1.60 -13.25
N ARG A 127 -0.51 0.53 -14.05
CA ARG A 127 -0.73 0.58 -15.50
C ARG A 127 -2.03 1.31 -15.86
N ARG A 128 -3.08 1.17 -15.03
CA ARG A 128 -4.38 1.80 -15.27
C ARG A 128 -4.41 3.25 -14.82
N VAL A 129 -3.73 3.61 -13.72
CA VAL A 129 -3.74 4.96 -13.15
C VAL A 129 -2.77 5.92 -13.85
N VAL A 130 -1.61 5.46 -14.35
CA VAL A 130 -0.63 6.33 -15.02
C VAL A 130 -1.25 7.15 -16.19
N PRO A 131 -2.06 6.59 -17.10
CA PRO A 131 -2.73 7.39 -18.13
C PRO A 131 -3.68 8.46 -17.57
N VAL A 132 -4.33 8.17 -16.43
CA VAL A 132 -5.20 9.14 -15.74
C VAL A 132 -4.38 10.32 -15.23
N PHE A 133 -3.27 10.03 -14.56
CA PHE A 133 -2.34 11.05 -14.06
C PHE A 133 -1.74 11.89 -15.18
N ARG A 134 -1.39 11.28 -16.32
CA ARG A 134 -0.97 12.02 -17.53
C ARG A 134 -2.00 13.04 -17.99
N ALA A 135 -3.25 12.61 -18.10
CA ALA A 135 -4.34 13.47 -18.52
C ALA A 135 -4.62 14.62 -17.54
N GLN A 136 -4.29 14.43 -16.25
CA GLN A 136 -4.46 15.42 -15.18
C GLN A 136 -3.22 16.33 -14.98
N GLY A 137 -2.09 16.02 -15.60
CA GLY A 137 -0.84 16.76 -15.47
C GLY A 137 0.00 16.40 -14.24
N GLY A 138 -0.21 15.22 -13.64
CA GLY A 138 0.60 14.71 -12.53
C GLY A 138 -0.17 13.81 -11.58
N GLY A 139 0.54 13.24 -10.61
CA GLY A 139 -0.02 12.38 -9.58
C GLY A 139 1.06 11.66 -8.75
N ALA A 140 0.64 10.89 -7.76
CA ALA A 140 1.56 10.13 -6.92
C ALA A 140 1.11 8.68 -6.74
N ILE A 141 2.04 7.74 -6.90
CA ILE A 141 1.86 6.31 -6.56
C ILE A 141 2.71 6.00 -5.33
N ILE A 142 2.09 5.45 -4.31
CA ILE A 142 2.76 4.97 -3.10
C ILE A 142 2.55 3.47 -2.98
N ASN A 143 3.62 2.71 -3.12
CA ASN A 143 3.59 1.26 -2.97
C ASN A 143 3.94 0.84 -1.54
N VAL A 144 3.19 -0.10 -0.97
CA VAL A 144 3.52 -0.71 0.32
C VAL A 144 4.29 -2.01 0.06
N THR A 145 5.62 -1.93 0.25
CA THR A 145 6.53 -3.08 0.15
C THR A 145 6.61 -3.81 1.50
N SER A 146 7.77 -4.28 1.89
CA SER A 146 8.04 -4.89 3.20
C SER A 146 9.54 -5.01 3.40
N ILE A 147 9.99 -4.92 4.64
CA ILE A 147 11.34 -5.31 5.05
C ILE A 147 11.69 -6.73 4.55
N ALA A 148 10.71 -7.64 4.46
CA ALA A 148 10.89 -8.98 3.93
C ALA A 148 11.48 -8.98 2.51
N GLY A 149 11.09 -8.03 1.66
CA GLY A 149 11.64 -7.86 0.31
C GLY A 149 13.12 -7.46 0.30
N ARG A 150 13.69 -7.05 1.44
CA ARG A 150 15.10 -6.69 1.59
C ARG A 150 15.96 -7.84 2.10
N HIS A 151 15.49 -8.56 3.13
CA HIS A 151 16.26 -9.63 3.76
C HIS A 151 15.83 -11.05 3.32
N GLY A 152 14.87 -11.16 2.38
CA GLY A 152 14.44 -12.46 1.84
C GLY A 152 13.33 -13.16 2.63
N GLY A 153 12.80 -12.54 3.69
CA GLY A 153 11.81 -13.17 4.56
C GLY A 153 12.42 -14.23 5.49
N GLY A 154 11.62 -15.20 5.87
CA GLY A 154 12.01 -16.31 6.74
C GLY A 154 10.77 -17.06 7.21
N GLY A 155 10.95 -18.27 7.79
CA GLY A 155 9.83 -19.04 8.33
C GLY A 155 8.68 -19.24 7.32
N GLY A 156 8.97 -19.68 6.09
CA GLY A 156 7.97 -19.97 5.07
C GLY A 156 7.39 -18.75 4.35
N SER A 157 8.10 -17.63 4.29
CA SER A 157 7.62 -16.42 3.60
C SER A 157 8.46 -16.01 2.38
N VAL A 158 9.24 -16.91 1.80
CA VAL A 158 10.18 -16.61 0.70
C VAL A 158 9.45 -16.06 -0.54
N VAL A 159 8.34 -16.67 -0.96
CA VAL A 159 7.58 -16.22 -2.14
C VAL A 159 6.99 -14.82 -1.90
N TYR A 160 6.43 -14.58 -0.71
CA TYR A 160 5.97 -13.24 -0.33
C TYR A 160 7.12 -12.21 -0.35
N ALA A 161 8.25 -12.54 0.25
CA ALA A 161 9.44 -11.69 0.27
C ALA A 161 9.92 -11.36 -1.16
N THR A 162 9.94 -12.37 -2.05
CA THR A 162 10.24 -12.22 -3.47
C THR A 162 9.29 -11.24 -4.15
N SER A 163 7.97 -11.36 -3.91
CA SER A 163 6.97 -10.45 -4.47
C SER A 163 7.19 -9.00 -4.00
N LYS A 164 7.51 -8.78 -2.71
CA LYS A 164 7.77 -7.45 -2.15
C LYS A 164 9.11 -6.86 -2.60
N GLY A 165 10.11 -7.71 -2.84
CA GLY A 165 11.36 -7.33 -3.51
C GLY A 165 11.12 -6.88 -4.96
N ALA A 166 10.27 -7.62 -5.69
CA ALA A 166 9.86 -7.26 -7.05
C ALA A 166 9.10 -5.92 -7.09
N VAL A 167 8.19 -5.64 -6.15
CA VAL A 167 7.52 -4.33 -6.03
C VAL A 167 8.53 -3.22 -5.77
N SER A 168 9.58 -3.47 -5.00
CA SER A 168 10.65 -2.50 -4.74
C SER A 168 11.40 -2.16 -6.03
N THR A 169 11.73 -3.15 -6.85
CA THR A 169 12.36 -2.94 -8.16
C THR A 169 11.41 -2.25 -9.14
N PHE A 170 10.16 -2.69 -9.18
CA PHE A 170 9.12 -2.08 -10.00
C PHE A 170 8.92 -0.60 -9.66
N THR A 171 8.90 -0.23 -8.38
CA THR A 171 8.82 1.17 -7.93
C THR A 171 9.93 2.03 -8.53
N ARG A 172 11.19 1.56 -8.48
CA ARG A 172 12.33 2.28 -9.04
C ARG A 172 12.30 2.37 -10.57
N GLY A 173 11.85 1.31 -11.23
CA GLY A 173 11.71 1.28 -12.69
C GLY A 173 10.62 2.22 -13.16
N LEU A 174 9.40 2.06 -12.61
CA LEU A 174 8.25 2.88 -12.98
C LEU A 174 8.46 4.37 -12.68
N ALA A 175 9.20 4.70 -11.61
CA ALA A 175 9.48 6.09 -11.27
C ALA A 175 10.22 6.87 -12.38
N LYS A 176 10.98 6.18 -13.22
CA LYS A 176 11.77 6.83 -14.31
C LYS A 176 10.93 7.16 -15.53
N GLU A 177 9.91 6.34 -15.81
CA GLU A 177 9.13 6.45 -17.04
C GLU A 177 8.25 7.72 -17.04
N PRO A 178 7.33 7.95 -16.09
CA PRO A 178 6.44 9.09 -16.10
C PRO A 178 6.97 10.30 -15.31
N ALA A 179 8.21 10.31 -14.83
CA ALA A 179 8.76 11.45 -14.08
C ALA A 179 8.71 12.78 -14.84
N PRO A 180 9.01 12.84 -16.16
CA PRO A 180 8.90 14.09 -16.93
C PRO A 180 7.46 14.63 -17.01
N GLU A 181 6.48 13.80 -16.70
CA GLU A 181 5.05 14.12 -16.73
C GLU A 181 4.50 14.54 -15.35
N GLY A 182 5.39 14.80 -14.38
CA GLY A 182 4.99 15.19 -13.02
C GLY A 182 4.42 14.06 -12.16
N ILE A 183 4.62 12.81 -12.56
CA ILE A 183 4.14 11.63 -11.81
C ILE A 183 5.27 11.07 -10.96
N ARG A 184 5.05 10.97 -9.66
CA ARG A 184 6.01 10.43 -8.71
C ARG A 184 5.60 9.04 -8.26
N VAL A 185 6.58 8.13 -8.15
CA VAL A 185 6.34 6.76 -7.72
C VAL A 185 7.34 6.43 -6.61
N ASN A 186 6.84 6.21 -5.41
CA ASN A 186 7.65 5.88 -4.24
C ASN A 186 7.06 4.69 -3.49
N ALA A 187 7.76 4.23 -2.48
CA ALA A 187 7.28 3.16 -1.62
C ALA A 187 7.63 3.40 -0.15
N ILE A 188 6.87 2.77 0.72
CA ILE A 188 7.29 2.51 2.10
C ILE A 188 7.65 1.02 2.24
N SER A 189 8.57 0.72 3.16
CA SER A 189 8.99 -0.64 3.53
C SER A 189 8.74 -0.84 5.02
N PRO A 190 7.51 -1.26 5.41
CA PRO A 190 7.20 -1.52 6.80
C PRO A 190 7.98 -2.72 7.36
N GLY A 191 8.37 -2.62 8.63
CA GLY A 191 8.80 -3.75 9.43
C GLY A 191 7.62 -4.51 10.02
N VAL A 192 7.75 -4.94 11.27
CA VAL A 192 6.66 -5.60 12.02
C VAL A 192 5.65 -4.54 12.48
N ILE A 193 4.48 -4.51 11.86
CA ILE A 193 3.38 -3.59 12.20
C ILE A 193 2.19 -4.40 12.73
N LYS A 194 1.67 -4.05 13.92
CA LYS A 194 0.50 -4.70 14.53
C LYS A 194 -0.74 -4.53 13.65
N THR A 195 -1.08 -5.56 12.91
CA THR A 195 -2.21 -5.59 11.97
C THR A 195 -2.81 -7.00 11.93
N PRO A 196 -4.04 -7.16 11.45
CA PRO A 196 -4.63 -8.49 11.22
C PRO A 196 -3.80 -9.42 10.30
N PHE A 197 -2.85 -8.89 9.55
CA PHE A 197 -1.89 -9.69 8.78
C PHE A 197 -1.04 -10.57 9.71
N HIS A 198 -0.49 -10.00 10.78
CA HIS A 198 0.31 -10.76 11.75
C HIS A 198 -0.55 -11.72 12.58
N ASP A 199 -1.79 -11.31 12.94
CA ASP A 199 -2.71 -12.18 13.68
C ASP A 199 -3.01 -13.48 12.91
N ARG A 200 -3.07 -13.41 11.57
CA ARG A 200 -3.31 -14.58 10.71
C ARG A 200 -2.05 -15.41 10.42
N HIS A 201 -0.89 -14.76 10.34
CA HIS A 201 0.30 -15.37 9.73
C HIS A 201 1.51 -15.51 10.66
N THR A 202 1.43 -15.06 11.91
CA THR A 202 2.60 -15.03 12.80
C THR A 202 2.24 -15.56 14.19
N GLY A 203 2.75 -16.71 14.55
CA GLY A 203 2.56 -17.25 15.89
C GLY A 203 3.35 -16.47 16.95
N ASP A 204 2.99 -16.66 18.23
CA ASP A 204 3.55 -15.87 19.34
C ASP A 204 5.08 -15.99 19.46
N GLU A 205 5.64 -17.19 19.34
CA GLU A 205 7.08 -17.42 19.40
C GLU A 205 7.82 -16.70 18.26
N GLN A 206 7.28 -16.79 17.05
CA GLN A 206 7.83 -16.08 15.89
C GLN A 206 7.74 -14.56 16.07
N MET A 207 6.62 -14.05 16.60
CA MET A 207 6.45 -12.65 16.91
C MET A 207 7.51 -12.17 17.92
N GLN A 208 7.72 -12.92 19.01
CA GLN A 208 8.76 -12.59 19.99
C GLN A 208 10.16 -12.56 19.36
N GLY A 209 10.47 -13.55 18.51
CA GLY A 209 11.74 -13.58 17.78
C GLY A 209 11.92 -12.34 16.86
N MET A 210 10.86 -11.92 16.17
CA MET A 210 10.90 -10.71 15.36
C MET A 210 11.11 -9.45 16.24
N LEU A 211 10.36 -9.31 17.33
CA LEU A 211 10.45 -8.15 18.22
C LEU A 211 11.86 -7.99 18.81
N ALA A 212 12.54 -9.09 19.13
CA ALA A 212 13.90 -9.08 19.68
C ALA A 212 14.94 -8.50 18.69
N THR A 213 14.62 -8.43 17.38
CA THR A 213 15.52 -7.87 16.36
C THR A 213 15.26 -6.38 16.07
N ILE A 214 14.24 -5.78 16.68
CA ILE A 214 13.87 -4.39 16.45
C ILE A 214 14.58 -3.49 17.47
N PRO A 215 15.46 -2.57 17.06
CA PRO A 215 16.16 -1.65 18.00
C PRO A 215 15.22 -0.82 18.86
N MET A 216 14.05 -0.41 18.35
CA MET A 216 13.03 0.31 19.14
C MET A 216 12.29 -0.61 20.14
N GLY A 217 12.57 -1.92 20.20
CA GLY A 217 12.07 -2.89 21.17
C GLY A 217 10.57 -3.19 21.10
N ARG A 218 9.88 -2.80 20.01
CA ARG A 218 8.46 -3.02 19.85
C ARG A 218 8.05 -3.11 18.37
N ALA A 219 6.92 -3.73 18.10
CA ALA A 219 6.25 -3.57 16.81
C ALA A 219 5.75 -2.12 16.64
N GLY A 220 5.69 -1.67 15.38
CA GLY A 220 5.00 -0.44 15.01
C GLY A 220 3.49 -0.62 14.99
N THR A 221 2.79 0.49 14.86
CA THR A 221 1.34 0.56 14.63
C THR A 221 1.05 1.01 13.20
N PRO A 222 -0.13 0.71 12.63
CA PRO A 222 -0.53 1.23 11.33
C PRO A 222 -0.39 2.74 11.19
N HIS A 223 -0.72 3.47 12.24
CA HIS A 223 -0.66 4.93 12.27
C HIS A 223 0.78 5.47 12.08
N GLU A 224 1.80 4.74 12.55
CA GLU A 224 3.21 5.14 12.39
C GLU A 224 3.70 5.03 10.93
N CYS A 225 2.97 4.38 10.04
CA CYS A 225 3.22 4.38 8.61
C CYS A 225 2.60 5.60 7.88
N VAL A 226 1.57 6.22 8.47
CA VAL A 226 0.74 7.24 7.81
C VAL A 226 1.56 8.47 7.44
N GLY A 227 2.36 9.00 8.37
CA GLY A 227 3.16 10.21 8.13
C GLY A 227 4.08 10.09 6.92
N THR A 228 4.71 8.92 6.73
CA THR A 228 5.58 8.66 5.58
C THR A 228 4.77 8.55 4.28
N ILE A 229 3.60 7.91 4.31
CA ILE A 229 2.69 7.83 3.15
C ILE A 229 2.25 9.23 2.72
N LEU A 230 1.77 10.05 3.64
CA LEU A 230 1.34 11.43 3.37
C LEU A 230 2.50 12.30 2.85
N TYR A 231 3.68 12.19 3.47
CA TYR A 231 4.88 12.88 3.00
C TYR A 231 5.18 12.54 1.53
N LEU A 232 5.24 11.26 1.19
CA LEU A 232 5.55 10.81 -0.17
C LEU A 232 4.44 11.17 -1.17
N ALA A 233 3.20 11.26 -0.73
CA ALA A 233 2.06 11.67 -1.56
C ALA A 233 2.03 13.18 -1.80
N SER A 234 2.43 14.01 -0.81
CA SER A 234 2.34 15.46 -0.87
C SER A 234 3.29 16.09 -1.88
N PRO A 235 2.81 16.79 -2.91
CA PRO A 235 3.66 17.52 -3.83
C PRO A 235 4.40 18.69 -3.16
N ALA A 236 3.82 19.27 -2.10
CA ALA A 236 4.45 20.35 -1.35
C ALA A 236 5.69 19.90 -0.56
N MET A 237 5.71 18.63 -0.10
CA MET A 237 6.80 18.11 0.74
C MET A 237 7.80 17.25 -0.03
N SER A 238 7.40 16.62 -1.13
CA SER A 238 8.20 15.60 -1.82
C SER A 238 8.21 15.73 -3.35
N SER A 239 8.07 16.95 -3.88
CA SER A 239 8.05 17.21 -5.32
C SER A 239 9.31 16.72 -6.05
N TYR A 240 10.44 16.63 -5.37
CA TYR A 240 11.72 16.15 -5.93
C TYR A 240 12.08 14.75 -5.45
N VAL A 241 11.10 13.99 -4.92
CA VAL A 241 11.30 12.64 -4.40
C VAL A 241 10.53 11.64 -5.26
N THR A 242 11.25 10.81 -6.02
CA THR A 242 10.70 9.70 -6.80
C THR A 242 11.66 8.52 -6.81
N GLY A 243 11.15 7.29 -6.94
CA GLY A 243 11.92 6.05 -6.93
C GLY A 243 12.45 5.64 -5.56
N GLN A 244 12.05 6.32 -4.47
CA GLN A 244 12.54 6.04 -3.13
C GLN A 244 11.70 4.97 -2.43
N ILE A 245 12.37 4.21 -1.56
CA ILE A 245 11.74 3.24 -0.67
C ILE A 245 12.15 3.61 0.75
N VAL A 246 11.19 4.14 1.51
CA VAL A 246 11.43 4.62 2.87
C VAL A 246 11.13 3.51 3.87
N GLU A 247 12.12 3.17 4.67
CA GLU A 247 12.00 2.17 5.72
C GLU A 247 11.19 2.72 6.90
N VAL A 248 10.16 1.94 7.34
CA VAL A 248 9.32 2.25 8.52
C VAL A 248 9.32 0.98 9.39
N ASN A 249 10.42 0.72 10.09
CA ASN A 249 10.69 -0.59 10.67
C ASN A 249 11.32 -0.56 12.09
N GLY A 250 11.34 0.59 12.75
CA GLY A 250 11.91 0.71 14.10
C GLY A 250 13.42 0.44 14.19
N GLY A 251 14.14 0.58 13.05
CA GLY A 251 15.57 0.31 12.95
C GLY A 251 15.91 -1.16 12.69
N GLN A 252 14.92 -2.03 12.47
CA GLN A 252 15.14 -3.45 12.23
C GLN A 252 16.01 -3.72 10.98
N LEU A 253 15.94 -2.84 10.00
CA LEU A 253 16.82 -2.85 8.82
C LEU A 253 17.21 -1.41 8.46
N MET A 254 18.49 -1.18 8.29
CA MET A 254 19.08 0.09 7.86
C MET A 254 19.95 -0.20 6.63
N PRO A 255 19.41 -0.06 5.37
CA PRO A 255 20.12 -0.34 4.12
C PRO A 255 21.17 0.70 3.79
#